data_3c438654078abfa6adb6e0340941fc75
#
_entry.id   3c438654078abfa6adb6e0340941fc75
#
_cell.length_a   1.000
_cell.length_b   1.000
_cell.length_c   1.000
_cell.angle_alpha   90.00
_cell.angle_beta   90.00
_cell.angle_gamma   90.00
#
_symmetry.space_group_name_H-M   'P 1'
#
loop_
_entity.id
_entity.type
_entity.pdbx_description
1 polymer ?
#
loop_
_entity_poly.entity_id
_entity_poly.type
_entity_poly.pdbx_seq_one_letter_code
_entity_poly.pdbx_strand_id
1 'polypeptide(L)'
;MPKKITVVIKEPERQYEGLRYSLGLMFERHDVCMVVLNHEVESTEEYSENAEFIEELGGSRLSNVDANIERHGFSRISSDELINRMIKSDLVIPF
;
A
#
# COMPACT_ATOMS: atom_id res chain seq x y z
N MET A 1 3.88 9.42 18.65
CA MET A 1 2.53 9.73 18.14
C MET A 1 2.29 9.01 16.84
N PRO A 2 1.17 8.32 16.69
CA PRO A 2 0.82 7.71 15.40
C PRO A 2 0.65 8.77 14.32
N LYS A 3 1.09 8.45 13.13
CA LYS A 3 0.96 9.32 11.96
C LYS A 3 0.15 8.64 10.88
N LYS A 4 -0.47 9.44 10.02
CA LYS A 4 -1.10 8.95 8.79
C LYS A 4 -0.06 8.97 7.69
N ILE A 5 0.26 7.79 7.15
CA ILE A 5 1.33 7.63 6.16
C ILE A 5 0.75 6.96 4.92
N THR A 6 1.00 7.56 3.76
CA THR A 6 0.68 6.97 2.48
C THR A 6 1.97 6.52 1.82
N VAL A 7 2.08 5.22 1.54
CA VAL A 7 3.22 4.64 0.83
C VAL A 7 2.78 4.40 -0.60
N VAL A 8 3.45 5.05 -1.55
CA VAL A 8 3.10 4.99 -2.97
C VAL A 8 4.16 4.19 -3.71
N ILE A 9 3.77 3.05 -4.28
CA ILE A 9 4.68 2.13 -4.95
C ILE A 9 4.39 2.16 -6.45
N LYS A 10 5.29 2.77 -7.22
CA LYS A 10 5.16 2.89 -8.68
C LYS A 10 6.15 2.00 -9.44
N GLU A 11 7.26 1.66 -8.82
CA GLU A 11 8.31 0.87 -9.45
C GLU A 11 8.08 -0.61 -9.18
N PRO A 12 7.80 -1.44 -10.20
CA PRO A 12 7.52 -2.86 -9.99
C PRO A 12 8.63 -3.60 -9.23
N GLU A 13 9.88 -3.28 -9.51
CA GLU A 13 11.03 -3.88 -8.86
C GLU A 13 11.16 -3.51 -7.39
N ARG A 14 10.43 -2.50 -6.92
CA ARG A 14 10.43 -2.07 -5.53
C ARG A 14 9.16 -2.46 -4.77
N GLN A 15 8.32 -3.30 -5.38
CA GLN A 15 7.05 -3.66 -4.74
C GLN A 15 7.23 -4.34 -3.39
N TYR A 16 8.18 -5.22 -3.27
CA TYR A 16 8.44 -5.93 -2.02
C TYR A 16 9.05 -5.00 -0.96
N GLU A 17 9.96 -4.15 -1.38
CA GLU A 17 10.57 -3.14 -0.50
C GLU A 17 9.51 -2.22 0.09
N GLY A 18 8.59 -1.73 -0.75
CA GLY A 18 7.49 -0.87 -0.31
C GLY A 18 6.53 -1.58 0.64
N LEU A 19 6.24 -2.85 0.36
CA LEU A 19 5.41 -3.66 1.24
C LEU A 19 6.05 -3.84 2.62
N ARG A 20 7.31 -4.21 2.65
CA ARG A 20 8.03 -4.42 3.91
C ARG A 20 8.14 -3.13 4.72
N TYR A 21 8.39 -2.02 4.04
CA TYR A 21 8.43 -0.72 4.69
C TYR A 21 7.08 -0.37 5.31
N SER A 22 6.00 -0.57 4.54
CA SER A 22 4.64 -0.33 5.02
C SER A 22 4.32 -1.17 6.24
N LEU A 23 4.69 -2.45 6.20
CA LEU A 23 4.45 -3.37 7.31
C LEU A 23 5.22 -2.95 8.56
N GLY A 24 6.49 -2.52 8.40
CA GLY A 24 7.29 -2.00 9.51
C GLY A 24 6.64 -0.80 10.19
N LEU A 25 6.09 0.11 9.39
CA LEU A 25 5.35 1.27 9.92
C LEU A 25 4.10 0.85 10.69
N MET A 26 3.41 -0.20 10.21
CA MET A 26 2.25 -0.73 10.93
C MET A 26 2.64 -1.29 12.30
N PHE A 27 3.78 -1.97 12.38
CA PHE A 27 4.29 -2.47 13.66
C PHE A 27 4.67 -1.33 14.62
N GLU A 28 4.99 -0.16 14.09
CA GLU A 28 5.22 1.04 14.88
C GLU A 28 3.92 1.79 15.21
N ARG A 29 2.77 1.20 14.88
CA ARG A 29 1.43 1.71 15.17
C ARG A 29 1.03 2.96 14.39
N HIS A 30 1.62 3.19 13.24
CA HIS A 30 1.16 4.24 12.34
C HIS A 30 -0.06 3.76 11.54
N ASP A 31 -0.87 4.72 11.10
CA ASP A 31 -1.98 4.46 10.18
C ASP A 31 -1.44 4.50 8.76
N VAL A 32 -1.35 3.34 8.11
CA VAL A 32 -0.68 3.20 6.82
C VAL A 32 -1.68 2.85 5.73
N CYS A 33 -1.59 3.59 4.64
CA CYS A 33 -2.25 3.26 3.38
C CYS A 33 -1.17 2.94 2.35
N MET A 34 -1.13 1.71 1.87
CA MET A 34 -0.20 1.27 0.83
C MET A 34 -0.91 1.31 -0.52
N VAL A 35 -0.34 2.05 -1.46
CA VAL A 35 -0.93 2.23 -2.79
C VAL A 35 0.03 1.71 -3.84
N VAL A 36 -0.42 0.77 -4.67
CA VAL A 36 0.34 0.26 -5.82
C VAL A 36 -0.24 0.84 -7.10
N LEU A 37 0.58 1.55 -7.85
CA LEU A 37 0.15 2.27 -9.05
C LEU A 37 0.79 1.69 -10.31
N ASN A 38 -0.04 1.57 -11.35
CA ASN A 38 0.38 1.38 -12.73
C ASN A 38 1.04 0.04 -13.06
N HIS A 39 1.01 -0.92 -12.16
CA HIS A 39 1.50 -2.28 -12.47
C HIS A 39 0.77 -3.32 -11.62
N GLU A 40 0.67 -4.54 -12.16
CA GLU A 40 0.17 -5.67 -11.40
C GLU A 40 1.28 -6.21 -10.50
N VAL A 41 0.98 -6.47 -9.22
CA VAL A 41 1.97 -7.03 -8.31
C VAL A 41 2.29 -8.48 -8.69
N GLU A 42 3.54 -8.87 -8.48
CA GLU A 42 3.97 -10.25 -8.55
C GLU A 42 3.68 -10.89 -7.20
N SER A 43 2.61 -11.69 -7.13
CA SER A 43 2.15 -12.24 -5.86
C SER A 43 2.79 -13.59 -5.58
N THR A 44 3.99 -13.54 -5.04
CA THR A 44 4.62 -14.74 -4.47
C THR A 44 3.92 -15.08 -3.16
N GLU A 45 4.12 -16.30 -2.66
CA GLU A 45 3.55 -16.70 -1.38
C GLU A 45 3.99 -15.75 -0.26
N GLU A 46 5.28 -15.40 -0.23
CA GLU A 46 5.83 -14.47 0.75
C GLU A 46 5.19 -13.08 0.65
N TYR A 47 5.03 -12.55 -0.58
CA TYR A 47 4.38 -11.28 -0.79
C TYR A 47 2.94 -11.30 -0.28
N SER A 48 2.21 -12.35 -0.64
CA SER A 48 0.79 -12.49 -0.27
C SER A 48 0.60 -12.54 1.25
N GLU A 49 1.42 -13.30 1.94
CA GLU A 49 1.36 -13.40 3.41
C GLU A 49 1.61 -12.05 4.07
N ASN A 50 2.63 -11.34 3.64
CA ASN A 50 2.96 -10.03 4.20
C ASN A 50 1.90 -8.98 3.85
N ALA A 51 1.33 -9.05 2.65
CA ALA A 51 0.28 -8.13 2.24
C ALA A 51 -0.99 -8.30 3.09
N GLU A 52 -1.35 -9.53 3.42
CA GLU A 52 -2.49 -9.80 4.29
C GLU A 52 -2.29 -9.21 5.69
N PHE A 53 -1.07 -9.21 6.19
CA PHE A 53 -0.75 -8.62 7.49
C PHE A 53 -1.09 -7.13 7.57
N ILE A 54 -0.91 -6.41 6.46
CA ILE A 54 -1.26 -4.98 6.42
C ILE A 54 -2.72 -4.79 6.84
N GLU A 55 -3.62 -5.57 6.26
CA GLU A 55 -5.05 -5.46 6.56
C GLU A 55 -5.39 -5.99 7.95
N GLU A 56 -4.75 -7.07 8.39
CA GLU A 56 -4.95 -7.61 9.73
C GLU A 56 -4.58 -6.60 10.81
N LEU A 57 -3.59 -5.76 10.55
CA LEU A 57 -3.16 -4.73 11.48
C LEU A 57 -3.94 -3.41 11.33
N GLY A 58 -4.93 -3.37 10.44
CA GLY A 58 -5.81 -2.23 10.26
C GLY A 58 -5.39 -1.24 9.18
N GLY A 59 -4.38 -1.57 8.38
CA GLY A 59 -3.97 -0.75 7.25
C GLY A 59 -4.80 -1.02 6.00
N SER A 60 -4.52 -0.27 4.94
CA SER A 60 -5.23 -0.38 3.66
C SER A 60 -4.27 -0.69 2.53
N ARG A 61 -4.74 -1.49 1.57
CA ARG A 61 -4.03 -1.78 0.32
C ARG A 61 -4.88 -1.32 -0.85
N LEU A 62 -4.42 -0.33 -1.56
CA LEU A 62 -5.17 0.30 -2.65
C LEU A 62 -4.39 0.25 -3.95
N SER A 63 -5.09 0.24 -5.08
CA SER A 63 -4.47 0.23 -6.40
C SER A 63 -5.39 0.84 -7.45
N ASN A 64 -4.79 1.32 -8.53
CA ASN A 64 -5.50 1.75 -9.71
C ASN A 64 -5.50 0.68 -10.83
N VAL A 65 -4.97 -0.51 -10.55
CA VAL A 65 -4.85 -1.59 -11.54
C VAL A 65 -5.90 -2.65 -11.28
N ASP A 66 -6.73 -2.95 -12.28
CA ASP A 66 -7.83 -3.91 -12.16
C ASP A 66 -7.36 -5.29 -11.68
N ALA A 67 -6.25 -5.77 -12.21
CA ALA A 67 -5.73 -7.09 -11.84
C ALA A 67 -5.39 -7.18 -10.36
N ASN A 68 -4.88 -6.11 -9.76
CA ASN A 68 -4.59 -6.08 -8.32
C ASN A 68 -5.88 -6.19 -7.50
N ILE A 69 -6.93 -5.57 -7.97
CA ILE A 69 -8.23 -5.58 -7.29
C ILE A 69 -8.89 -6.95 -7.44
N GLU A 70 -8.88 -7.50 -8.64
CA GLU A 70 -9.57 -8.75 -8.94
C GLU A 70 -8.85 -9.98 -8.42
N ARG A 71 -7.52 -9.98 -8.39
CA ARG A 71 -6.71 -11.16 -8.11
C ARG A 71 -5.89 -11.09 -6.83
N HIS A 72 -5.60 -9.91 -6.33
CA HIS A 72 -4.61 -9.74 -5.25
C HIS A 72 -5.13 -9.04 -4.00
N GLY A 73 -6.44 -8.86 -3.90
CA GLY A 73 -7.07 -8.37 -2.68
C GLY A 73 -6.95 -6.88 -2.41
N PHE A 74 -6.52 -6.09 -3.40
CA PHE A 74 -6.48 -4.64 -3.27
C PHE A 74 -7.87 -4.03 -3.45
N SER A 75 -8.08 -2.85 -2.88
CA SER A 75 -9.26 -2.03 -3.14
C SER A 75 -8.90 -0.95 -4.16
N ARG A 76 -9.89 -0.50 -4.92
CA ARG A 76 -9.67 0.51 -5.96
C ARG A 76 -9.49 1.90 -5.35
N ILE A 77 -8.59 2.68 -5.94
CA ILE A 77 -8.46 4.10 -5.64
C ILE A 77 -8.41 4.89 -6.94
N SER A 78 -9.18 5.99 -7.01
CA SER A 78 -9.12 6.91 -8.14
C SER A 78 -7.98 7.92 -7.93
N SER A 79 -7.63 8.64 -9.00
CA SER A 79 -6.62 9.70 -8.91
C SER A 79 -7.02 10.78 -7.90
N ASP A 80 -8.29 11.19 -7.91
CA ASP A 80 -8.78 12.22 -7.00
C ASP A 80 -8.73 11.75 -5.55
N GLU A 81 -9.13 10.50 -5.30
CA GLU A 81 -9.05 9.91 -3.95
C GLU A 81 -7.61 9.83 -3.47
N LEU A 82 -6.68 9.45 -4.35
CA LEU A 82 -5.27 9.37 -4.02
C LEU A 82 -4.71 10.74 -3.63
N ILE A 83 -4.97 11.76 -4.45
CA ILE A 83 -4.53 13.13 -4.17
C ILE A 83 -5.06 13.59 -2.81
N ASN A 84 -6.33 13.36 -2.56
CA ASN A 84 -6.97 13.75 -1.31
C ASN A 84 -6.34 13.06 -0.11
N ARG A 85 -6.04 11.77 -0.26
CA ARG A 85 -5.38 11.00 0.79
C ARG A 85 -3.96 11.48 1.05
N MET A 86 -3.23 11.81 0.00
CA MET A 86 -1.86 12.35 0.13
C MET A 86 -1.87 13.70 0.84
N ILE A 87 -2.81 14.58 0.52
CA ILE A 87 -2.94 15.88 1.19
C ILE A 87 -3.21 15.72 2.69
N LYS A 88 -4.00 14.72 3.06
CA LYS A 88 -4.36 14.47 4.46
C LYS A 88 -3.32 13.65 5.23
N SER A 89 -2.31 13.14 4.55
CA SER A 89 -1.26 12.33 5.17
C SER A 89 -0.22 13.21 5.85
N ASP A 90 0.32 12.74 6.95
CA ASP A 90 1.47 13.38 7.60
C ASP A 90 2.74 13.18 6.80
N LEU A 91 2.86 12.01 6.17
CA LEU A 91 3.99 11.65 5.31
C LEU A 91 3.49 10.91 4.07
N VAL A 92 4.16 11.15 2.95
CA VAL A 92 3.97 10.39 1.71
C VAL A 92 5.34 9.85 1.31
N ILE A 93 5.45 8.54 1.21
CA ILE A 93 6.75 7.87 0.96
C ILE A 93 6.67 7.14 -0.37
N PRO A 94 7.49 7.53 -1.37
CA PRO A 94 7.48 6.90 -2.68
C PRO A 94 8.46 5.72 -2.79
N PHE A 95 8.05 4.72 -3.55
CA PHE A 95 8.90 3.59 -3.94
C PHE A 95 8.83 3.34 -5.44
#